data_05edd82310bf25533e6ab5f46bb8cea6
#
_entry.id   05edd82310bf25533e6ab5f46bb8cea6
#
_cell.length_a   1.000
_cell.length_b   1.000
_cell.length_c   1.000
_cell.angle_alpha   90.00
_cell.angle_beta   90.00
_cell.angle_gamma   90.00
#
_symmetry.space_group_name_H-M   'P 1'
#
loop_
_entity.id
_entity.type
_entity.pdbx_description
1 polymer ?
#
loop_
_entity_poly.entity_id
_entity_poly.type
_entity_poly.pdbx_seq_one_letter_code
_entity_poly.pdbx_strand_id
1 'polypeptide(L)'
;HEHRRQRQMCIRDRANSLEQFVSLDAPFSLNERYKRINQVRNTLSDPKVTASEQVRQVLEAYNIEREYGRTIETYEDAIVLDGEEKVVNILRIGRLALMYQLKDQSEAGVWDAEAQEWVEVSGYRLPVRDGIRMANKTAPLDLLAVPVKFTEAK
;
A
#
# COMPACT_ATOMS: atom_id res chain seq x y z
N HIS A 1 30.85 23.84 -1.42
CA HIS A 1 29.44 24.14 -1.78
C HIS A 1 28.86 23.12 -2.75
N GLU A 2 29.64 22.56 -3.67
CA GLU A 2 29.18 21.63 -4.70
C GLU A 2 28.74 20.28 -4.15
N HIS A 3 29.50 19.69 -3.23
CA HIS A 3 29.14 18.44 -2.54
C HIS A 3 27.87 18.53 -1.69
N ARG A 4 27.50 19.72 -1.23
CA ARG A 4 26.26 19.93 -0.50
C ARG A 4 25.05 19.95 -1.44
N ARG A 5 25.20 20.58 -2.63
CA ARG A 5 24.18 20.60 -3.66
C ARG A 5 23.94 19.22 -4.26
N GLN A 6 24.99 18.46 -4.54
CA GLN A 6 24.91 17.10 -5.03
C GLN A 6 24.18 16.17 -4.04
N ARG A 7 24.49 16.25 -2.74
CA ARG A 7 23.80 15.45 -1.71
C ARG A 7 22.32 15.81 -1.62
N GLN A 8 21.97 17.07 -1.66
CA GLN A 8 20.57 17.50 -1.63
C GLN A 8 19.80 17.06 -2.89
N MET A 9 20.43 17.06 -4.06
CA MET A 9 19.85 16.56 -5.30
C MET A 9 19.58 15.07 -5.21
N CYS A 10 20.53 14.25 -4.78
CA CYS A 10 20.35 12.80 -4.60
C CYS A 10 19.24 12.44 -3.59
N ILE A 11 19.09 13.22 -2.51
CA ILE A 11 18.07 12.96 -1.51
C ILE A 11 16.67 13.31 -2.06
N ARG A 12 16.54 14.41 -2.81
CA ARG A 12 15.29 14.78 -3.48
C ARG A 12 14.87 13.75 -4.54
N ASP A 13 15.82 13.26 -5.31
CA ASP A 13 15.58 12.22 -6.32
C ASP A 13 15.02 10.93 -5.67
N ARG A 14 15.49 10.60 -4.47
CA ARG A 14 14.97 9.44 -3.72
C ARG A 14 13.51 9.65 -3.25
N ALA A 15 13.13 10.85 -2.84
CA ALA A 15 11.74 11.14 -2.50
C ALA A 15 10.83 11.06 -3.73
N ASN A 16 11.29 11.51 -4.89
CA ASN A 16 10.56 11.36 -6.16
C ASN A 16 10.44 9.90 -6.59
N SER A 17 11.51 9.11 -6.43
CA SER A 17 11.48 7.67 -6.70
C SER A 17 10.49 6.93 -5.79
N LEU A 18 10.40 7.33 -4.53
CA LEU A 18 9.43 6.77 -3.59
C LEU A 18 7.98 7.08 -4.02
N GLU A 19 7.71 8.31 -4.45
CA GLU A 19 6.38 8.68 -4.96
C GLU A 19 6.03 7.90 -6.22
N GLN A 20 6.95 7.78 -7.16
CA GLN A 20 6.76 6.98 -8.37
C GLN A 20 6.48 5.51 -8.02
N PHE A 21 7.21 4.96 -7.06
CA PHE A 21 6.97 3.61 -6.58
C PHE A 21 5.55 3.45 -6.02
N VAL A 22 5.10 4.38 -5.17
CA VAL A 22 3.74 4.36 -4.60
C VAL A 22 2.67 4.49 -5.68
N SER A 23 2.91 5.30 -6.71
CA SER A 23 1.95 5.48 -7.81
C SER A 23 1.79 4.26 -8.71
N LEU A 24 2.81 3.41 -8.80
CA LEU A 24 2.82 2.19 -9.61
C LEU A 24 2.40 0.93 -8.82
N ASP A 25 2.34 1.04 -7.51
CA ASP A 25 2.00 -0.05 -6.61
C ASP A 25 0.47 -0.25 -6.51
N ALA A 26 0.05 -1.34 -5.87
CA ALA A 26 -1.36 -1.55 -5.55
C ALA A 26 -1.94 -0.37 -4.73
N PRO A 27 -3.19 0.04 -4.98
CA PRO A 27 -3.78 1.26 -4.40
C PRO A 27 -4.29 1.03 -2.97
N PHE A 28 -3.39 0.78 -2.03
CA PHE A 28 -3.73 0.65 -0.61
C PHE A 28 -3.21 1.84 0.20
N SER A 29 -3.99 2.27 1.19
CA SER A 29 -3.62 3.34 2.14
C SER A 29 -3.01 4.58 1.47
N LEU A 30 -3.50 4.95 0.29
CA LEU A 30 -2.89 5.99 -0.56
C LEU A 30 -2.78 7.33 0.15
N ASN A 31 -3.82 7.75 0.89
CA ASN A 31 -3.83 9.01 1.61
C ASN A 31 -2.69 9.10 2.63
N GLU A 32 -2.46 8.04 3.38
CA GLU A 32 -1.39 7.96 4.39
C GLU A 32 -0.01 7.94 3.72
N ARG A 33 0.16 7.16 2.65
CA ARG A 33 1.41 7.03 1.90
C ARG A 33 1.81 8.37 1.26
N TYR A 34 0.88 9.05 0.58
CA TYR A 34 1.15 10.37 0.00
C TYR A 34 1.37 11.45 1.06
N LYS A 35 0.66 11.41 2.18
CA LYS A 35 0.91 12.31 3.31
C LYS A 35 2.34 12.16 3.83
N ARG A 36 2.84 10.95 3.96
CA ARG A 36 4.22 10.66 4.39
C ARG A 36 5.25 11.20 3.39
N ILE A 37 5.03 10.99 2.09
CA ILE A 37 5.90 11.52 1.03
C ILE A 37 5.95 13.05 1.10
N ASN A 38 4.81 13.72 1.27
CA ASN A 38 4.75 15.18 1.40
C ASN A 38 5.47 15.67 2.66
N GLN A 39 5.38 14.97 3.78
CA GLN A 39 6.14 15.28 4.99
C GLN A 39 7.65 15.19 4.74
N VAL A 40 8.10 14.13 4.07
CA VAL A 40 9.51 13.98 3.67
C VAL A 40 9.94 15.15 2.78
N ARG A 41 9.18 15.52 1.76
CA ARG A 41 9.48 16.66 0.88
C ARG A 41 9.57 17.97 1.64
N ASN A 42 8.66 18.22 2.57
CA ASN A 42 8.70 19.43 3.42
C ASN A 42 9.97 19.47 4.26
N THR A 43 10.34 18.34 4.87
CA THR A 43 11.59 18.22 5.64
C THR A 43 12.84 18.47 4.77
N LEU A 44 12.85 17.96 3.52
CA LEU A 44 13.95 18.18 2.59
C LEU A 44 14.05 19.62 2.09
N SER A 45 12.97 20.37 2.15
CA SER A 45 12.91 21.77 1.73
C SER A 45 13.19 22.75 2.86
N ASP A 46 13.16 22.29 4.12
CA ASP A 46 13.39 23.15 5.30
C ASP A 46 14.91 23.35 5.54
N PRO A 47 15.41 24.60 5.42
CA PRO A 47 16.82 24.89 5.65
C PRO A 47 17.27 24.74 7.10
N LYS A 48 16.34 24.66 8.05
CA LYS A 48 16.59 24.46 9.48
C LYS A 48 16.86 23.01 9.84
N VAL A 49 16.45 22.07 8.98
CA VAL A 49 16.63 20.63 9.21
C VAL A 49 18.05 20.22 8.78
N THR A 50 18.73 19.49 9.65
CA THR A 50 20.09 19.01 9.38
C THR A 50 20.08 17.94 8.28
N ALA A 51 21.18 17.80 7.55
CA ALA A 51 21.30 16.78 6.49
C ALA A 51 21.13 15.36 7.04
N SER A 52 21.61 15.07 8.24
CA SER A 52 21.44 13.76 8.89
C SER A 52 19.97 13.45 9.19
N GLU A 53 19.21 14.44 9.64
CA GLU A 53 17.77 14.28 9.90
C GLU A 53 17.01 14.10 8.60
N GLN A 54 17.37 14.83 7.54
CA GLN A 54 16.77 14.63 6.22
C GLN A 54 16.96 13.20 5.71
N VAL A 55 18.16 12.65 5.82
CA VAL A 55 18.48 11.26 5.45
C VAL A 55 17.68 10.28 6.31
N ARG A 56 17.61 10.51 7.62
CA ARG A 56 16.83 9.67 8.54
C ARG A 56 15.35 9.59 8.13
N GLN A 57 14.73 10.72 7.82
CA GLN A 57 13.33 10.79 7.40
C GLN A 57 13.07 10.02 6.10
N VAL A 58 13.97 10.15 5.11
CA VAL A 58 13.87 9.38 3.86
C VAL A 58 13.98 7.89 4.13
N LEU A 59 14.98 7.46 4.91
CA LEU A 59 15.18 6.04 5.23
C LEU A 59 13.99 5.46 6.01
N GLU A 60 13.41 6.23 6.92
CA GLU A 60 12.22 5.81 7.66
C GLU A 60 11.02 5.61 6.74
N ALA A 61 10.79 6.52 5.78
CA ALA A 61 9.73 6.36 4.79
C ALA A 61 9.91 5.07 3.95
N TYR A 62 11.13 4.78 3.51
CA TYR A 62 11.43 3.52 2.81
C TYR A 62 11.23 2.28 3.70
N ASN A 63 11.60 2.35 4.97
CA ASN A 63 11.39 1.25 5.91
C ASN A 63 9.90 0.95 6.10
N ILE A 64 9.07 1.98 6.23
CA ILE A 64 7.61 1.81 6.34
C ILE A 64 7.04 1.15 5.08
N GLU A 65 7.47 1.61 3.89
CA GLU A 65 7.07 0.97 2.64
C GLU A 65 7.49 -0.50 2.59
N ARG A 66 8.69 -0.84 3.07
CA ARG A 66 9.16 -2.22 3.17
C ARG A 66 8.31 -3.06 4.12
N GLU A 67 7.90 -2.51 5.26
CA GLU A 67 7.08 -3.22 6.25
C GLU A 67 5.70 -3.60 5.72
N TYR A 68 5.11 -2.81 4.81
CA TYR A 68 3.87 -3.20 4.14
C TYR A 68 3.97 -4.56 3.43
N GLY A 69 5.15 -4.95 2.97
CA GLY A 69 5.36 -6.27 2.34
C GLY A 69 5.30 -7.46 3.29
N ARG A 70 5.30 -7.23 4.61
CA ARG A 70 5.36 -8.28 5.65
C ARG A 70 4.13 -8.35 6.54
N THR A 71 3.22 -7.40 6.40
CA THR A 71 2.06 -7.25 7.28
C THR A 71 0.77 -7.67 6.58
N ILE A 72 -0.15 -8.20 7.37
CA ILE A 72 -1.54 -8.39 6.98
C ILE A 72 -2.34 -7.31 7.69
N GLU A 73 -3.13 -6.58 6.92
CA GLU A 73 -3.94 -5.48 7.43
C GLU A 73 -5.35 -5.50 6.83
N THR A 74 -6.30 -5.02 7.62
CA THR A 74 -7.66 -4.75 7.16
C THR A 74 -8.09 -3.36 7.60
N TYR A 75 -8.79 -2.66 6.73
CA TYR A 75 -9.36 -1.33 6.95
C TYR A 75 -10.56 -1.11 6.03
N GLU A 76 -11.35 -0.09 6.32
CA GLU A 76 -12.45 0.33 5.46
C GLU A 76 -11.98 1.41 4.48
N ASP A 77 -12.40 1.28 3.23
CA ASP A 77 -12.12 2.29 2.20
C ASP A 77 -13.29 2.38 1.22
N ALA A 78 -13.37 3.48 0.51
CA ALA A 78 -14.31 3.69 -0.58
C ALA A 78 -13.62 3.37 -1.90
N ILE A 79 -14.14 2.41 -2.63
CA ILE A 79 -13.63 2.02 -3.95
C ILE A 79 -14.74 2.12 -4.99
N VAL A 80 -14.35 2.29 -6.25
CA VAL A 80 -15.29 2.31 -7.37
C VAL A 80 -15.46 0.89 -7.91
N LEU A 81 -16.69 0.38 -7.84
CA LEU A 81 -17.10 -0.91 -8.39
C LEU A 81 -18.25 -0.66 -9.35
N ASP A 82 -18.13 -1.12 -10.59
CA ASP A 82 -19.13 -0.92 -11.65
C ASP A 82 -19.57 0.54 -11.86
N GLY A 83 -18.65 1.48 -11.65
CA GLY A 83 -18.91 2.92 -11.79
C GLY A 83 -19.57 3.58 -10.58
N GLU A 84 -19.83 2.84 -9.51
CA GLU A 84 -20.39 3.34 -8.25
C GLU A 84 -19.36 3.28 -7.12
N GLU A 85 -19.32 4.33 -6.31
CA GLU A 85 -18.48 4.36 -5.11
C GLU A 85 -19.14 3.55 -3.99
N LYS A 86 -18.46 2.51 -3.52
CA LYS A 86 -18.92 1.64 -2.44
C LYS A 86 -17.90 1.59 -1.31
N VAL A 87 -18.39 1.68 -0.07
CA VAL A 87 -17.55 1.49 1.11
C VAL A 87 -17.41 0.00 1.40
N VAL A 88 -16.19 -0.49 1.39
CA VAL A 88 -15.86 -1.91 1.52
C VAL A 88 -14.82 -2.15 2.62
N ASN A 89 -14.70 -3.40 3.04
CA ASN A 89 -13.58 -3.84 3.84
C ASN A 89 -12.45 -4.27 2.91
N ILE A 90 -11.28 -3.68 3.07
CA ILE A 90 -10.07 -4.05 2.36
C ILE A 90 -9.27 -5.03 3.20
N LEU A 91 -8.77 -6.08 2.58
CA LEU A 91 -7.78 -6.99 3.14
C LEU A 91 -6.51 -6.91 2.31
N ARG A 92 -5.41 -6.54 2.94
CA ARG A 92 -4.09 -6.50 2.33
C ARG A 92 -3.20 -7.59 2.95
N ILE A 93 -2.62 -8.42 2.10
CA ILE A 93 -1.66 -9.46 2.50
C ILE A 93 -0.31 -9.10 1.88
N GLY A 94 0.51 -8.42 2.65
CA GLY A 94 1.78 -7.89 2.16
C GLY A 94 1.59 -7.01 0.91
N ARG A 95 2.36 -7.30 -0.13
CA ARG A 95 2.20 -6.76 -1.50
C ARG A 95 1.72 -7.82 -2.49
N LEU A 96 1.36 -9.01 -1.99
CA LEU A 96 0.97 -10.15 -2.81
C LEU A 96 -0.49 -10.07 -3.23
N ALA A 97 -1.36 -9.65 -2.33
CA ALA A 97 -2.78 -9.60 -2.58
C ALA A 97 -3.43 -8.40 -1.89
N LEU A 98 -4.26 -7.70 -2.64
CA LEU A 98 -5.15 -6.66 -2.17
C LEU A 98 -6.57 -7.06 -2.56
N MET A 99 -7.42 -7.26 -1.57
CA MET A 99 -8.77 -7.80 -1.75
C MET A 99 -9.79 -6.89 -1.09
N TYR A 100 -11.01 -6.90 -1.61
CA TYR A 100 -12.14 -6.23 -0.98
C TYR A 100 -13.25 -7.21 -0.64
N GLN A 101 -14.06 -6.84 0.32
CA GLN A 101 -15.34 -7.49 0.62
C GLN A 101 -16.38 -6.44 0.96
N LEU A 102 -17.57 -6.55 0.38
CA LEU A 102 -18.71 -5.72 0.75
C LEU A 102 -19.07 -5.94 2.22
N LYS A 103 -19.63 -4.91 2.87
CA LYS A 103 -19.98 -4.98 4.30
C LYS A 103 -21.02 -6.06 4.62
N ASP A 104 -21.90 -6.35 3.69
CA ASP A 104 -22.89 -7.42 3.80
C ASP A 104 -22.34 -8.82 3.45
N GLN A 105 -21.04 -8.90 3.08
CA GLN A 105 -20.33 -10.12 2.69
C GLN A 105 -20.89 -10.82 1.44
N SER A 106 -21.73 -10.13 0.66
CA SER A 106 -22.35 -10.68 -0.54
C SER A 106 -21.34 -10.87 -1.68
N GLU A 107 -20.32 -10.00 -1.74
CA GLU A 107 -19.35 -9.95 -2.82
C GLU A 107 -17.94 -9.77 -2.27
N ALA A 108 -16.97 -10.37 -2.93
CA ALA A 108 -15.56 -10.17 -2.71
C ALA A 108 -14.79 -10.15 -4.04
N GLY A 109 -13.70 -9.42 -4.08
CA GLY A 109 -12.86 -9.35 -5.25
C GLY A 109 -11.40 -9.04 -4.92
N VAL A 110 -10.59 -8.97 -5.95
CA VAL A 110 -9.15 -8.76 -5.88
C VAL A 110 -8.74 -7.62 -6.81
N TRP A 111 -7.71 -6.90 -6.42
CA TRP A 111 -7.06 -5.93 -7.30
C TRP A 111 -6.23 -6.63 -8.37
N ASP A 112 -6.54 -6.39 -9.63
CA ASP A 112 -5.74 -6.84 -10.77
C ASP A 112 -4.71 -5.76 -11.12
N ALA A 113 -3.44 -6.05 -10.84
CA ALA A 113 -2.36 -5.10 -11.09
C ALA A 113 -2.05 -4.86 -12.57
N GLU A 114 -2.38 -5.81 -13.45
CA GLU A 114 -2.19 -5.65 -14.90
C GLU A 114 -3.29 -4.81 -15.53
N ALA A 115 -4.54 -5.09 -15.17
CA ALA A 115 -5.70 -4.34 -15.65
C ALA A 115 -5.90 -3.02 -14.90
N GLN A 116 -5.28 -2.83 -13.74
CA GLN A 116 -5.45 -1.67 -12.84
C GLN A 116 -6.93 -1.47 -12.45
N GLU A 117 -7.61 -2.57 -12.14
CA GLU A 117 -9.02 -2.56 -11.77
C GLU A 117 -9.34 -3.61 -10.70
N TRP A 118 -10.48 -3.43 -10.04
CA TRP A 118 -11.03 -4.40 -9.12
C TRP A 118 -11.81 -5.46 -9.89
N VAL A 119 -11.52 -6.72 -9.63
CA VAL A 119 -12.17 -7.87 -10.28
C VAL A 119 -12.90 -8.69 -9.22
N GLU A 120 -14.21 -8.90 -9.41
CA GLU A 120 -14.97 -9.82 -8.57
C GLU A 120 -14.46 -11.25 -8.71
N VAL A 121 -14.30 -11.94 -7.59
CA VAL A 121 -13.86 -13.32 -7.55
C VAL A 121 -14.84 -14.16 -6.76
N SER A 122 -15.75 -14.83 -7.47
CA SER A 122 -16.68 -15.78 -6.87
C SER A 122 -15.92 -16.96 -6.25
N GLY A 123 -16.31 -17.42 -5.08
CA GLY A 123 -15.67 -18.54 -4.38
C GLY A 123 -14.62 -18.13 -3.34
N TYR A 124 -14.15 -16.89 -3.33
CA TYR A 124 -13.20 -16.38 -2.32
C TYR A 124 -13.84 -15.53 -1.21
N ARG A 125 -15.16 -15.42 -1.17
CA ARG A 125 -15.88 -14.66 -0.13
C ARG A 125 -15.54 -15.15 1.29
N LEU A 126 -15.55 -16.45 1.51
CA LEU A 126 -15.23 -17.04 2.81
C LEU A 126 -13.76 -16.88 3.18
N PRO A 127 -12.80 -17.20 2.31
CA PRO A 127 -11.38 -16.93 2.57
C PRO A 127 -11.09 -15.46 2.87
N VAL A 128 -11.68 -14.50 2.12
CA VAL A 128 -11.47 -13.06 2.38
C VAL A 128 -12.06 -12.66 3.74
N ARG A 129 -13.27 -13.12 4.06
CA ARG A 129 -13.87 -12.90 5.38
C ARG A 129 -12.99 -13.43 6.52
N ASP A 130 -12.49 -14.64 6.37
CA ASP A 130 -11.66 -15.27 7.38
C ASP A 130 -10.31 -14.57 7.51
N GLY A 131 -9.73 -14.10 6.40
CA GLY A 131 -8.54 -13.26 6.39
C GLY A 131 -8.75 -11.91 7.11
N ILE A 132 -9.89 -11.26 6.90
CA ILE A 132 -10.28 -10.04 7.63
C ILE A 132 -10.37 -10.31 9.14
N ARG A 133 -10.98 -11.43 9.54
CA ARG A 133 -11.08 -11.82 10.95
C ARG A 133 -9.70 -12.11 11.57
N MET A 134 -8.81 -12.76 10.83
CA MET A 134 -7.42 -12.99 11.26
C MET A 134 -6.66 -11.66 11.41
N ALA A 135 -6.79 -10.75 10.46
CA ALA A 135 -6.16 -9.43 10.51
C ALA A 135 -6.66 -8.60 11.71
N ASN A 136 -7.95 -8.70 12.04
CA ASN A 136 -8.55 -8.08 13.21
C ASN A 136 -8.28 -8.82 14.53
N LYS A 137 -7.52 -9.93 14.48
CA LYS A 137 -7.23 -10.79 15.64
C LYS A 137 -8.49 -11.37 16.31
N THR A 138 -9.59 -11.50 15.56
CA THR A 138 -10.85 -12.10 16.02
C THR A 138 -10.95 -13.59 15.66
N ALA A 139 -9.98 -14.10 14.91
CA ALA A 139 -9.82 -15.52 14.62
C ALA A 139 -8.34 -15.91 14.75
N PRO A 140 -8.03 -17.19 15.08
CA PRO A 140 -6.65 -17.68 15.09
C PRO A 140 -6.04 -17.62 13.68
N LEU A 141 -4.72 -17.51 13.62
CA LEU A 141 -3.99 -17.62 12.35
C LEU A 141 -4.10 -19.03 11.81
N ASP A 142 -4.52 -19.16 10.57
CA ASP A 142 -4.68 -20.40 9.85
C ASP A 142 -4.27 -20.26 8.39
N LEU A 143 -4.28 -21.34 7.63
CA LEU A 143 -4.01 -21.31 6.20
C LEU A 143 -5.13 -20.56 5.47
N LEU A 144 -4.72 -19.57 4.67
CA LEU A 144 -5.63 -18.75 3.89
C LEU A 144 -5.38 -18.97 2.39
N ALA A 145 -6.40 -19.42 1.68
CA ALA A 145 -6.36 -19.50 0.21
C ALA A 145 -6.72 -18.13 -0.36
N VAL A 146 -5.80 -17.53 -1.11
CA VAL A 146 -6.01 -16.22 -1.74
C VAL A 146 -5.79 -16.30 -3.25
N PRO A 147 -6.58 -15.56 -4.06
CA PRO A 147 -6.38 -15.49 -5.50
C PRO A 147 -5.16 -14.61 -5.79
N VAL A 148 -4.03 -15.19 -6.12
CA VAL A 148 -2.82 -14.48 -6.53
C VAL A 148 -2.50 -14.82 -7.97
N LYS A 149 -2.37 -13.80 -8.81
CA LYS A 149 -1.81 -13.97 -10.16
C LYS A 149 -0.30 -13.86 -10.08
N PHE A 150 0.40 -14.86 -10.56
CA PHE A 150 1.84 -14.81 -10.74
C PHE A 150 2.14 -14.36 -12.16
N THR A 151 2.84 -13.27 -12.31
CA THR A 151 3.43 -12.91 -13.60
C THR A 151 4.72 -13.71 -13.74
N GLU A 152 4.79 -14.61 -14.69
CA GLU A 152 6.04 -15.29 -15.02
C GLU A 152 7.05 -14.24 -15.50
N ALA A 153 8.20 -14.18 -14.83
CA ALA A 153 9.30 -13.35 -15.29
C ALA A 153 9.75 -13.87 -16.67
N LYS A 154 9.60 -13.03 -17.68
CA LYS A 154 10.18 -13.27 -19.01
C LYS A 154 11.68 -13.02 -18.99
#